data_5cadb00bfee978fdd3366196683f446c
#
_entry.id   5cadb00bfee978fdd3366196683f446c
#
_cell.length_a   1.000
_cell.length_b   1.000
_cell.length_c   1.000
_cell.angle_alpha   90.00
_cell.angle_beta   90.00
_cell.angle_gamma   90.00
#
_symmetry.space_group_name_H-M   'P 1'
#
loop_
_entity.id
_entity.type
_entity.pdbx_description
1 polymer ?
#
loop_
_entity_poly.entity_id
_entity_poly.type
_entity_poly.pdbx_seq_one_letter_code
_entity_poly.pdbx_strand_id
1 'polypeptide(L)'
;MLLAQVILSNFCQLGPYVMLSILPAMILCMPMSTGTIRCMLAAFASGLCVDWLSEGLVGLNAAALVPVALLRKPIIRIFLGEDMITRGESFSFKKNGTIKISAALVSALAIYIGIYVFLDGAGTRPLWFSLTKSGVSLACCFVLSLIVMRHLMPDDRKQEGLR
;
A
#
# COMPACT_ATOMS: atom_id res chain seq x y z
N MET A 1 6.44 4.61 -9.76
CA MET A 1 6.01 3.60 -8.78
C MET A 1 5.28 2.43 -9.43
N LEU A 2 4.30 2.65 -10.30
CA LEU A 2 3.61 1.54 -10.99
C LEU A 2 4.56 0.65 -11.78
N LEU A 3 5.51 1.25 -12.52
CA LEU A 3 6.55 0.48 -13.23
C LEU A 3 7.40 -0.38 -12.29
N ALA A 4 7.76 0.14 -11.13
CA ALA A 4 8.51 -0.62 -10.12
C ALA A 4 7.69 -1.81 -9.60
N GLN A 5 6.37 -1.64 -9.41
CA GLN A 5 5.48 -2.73 -9.02
C GLN A 5 5.39 -3.79 -10.11
N VAL A 6 5.24 -3.40 -11.38
CA VAL A 6 5.17 -4.33 -12.51
C VAL A 6 6.47 -5.14 -12.66
N ILE A 7 7.61 -4.45 -12.55
CA ILE A 7 8.93 -5.12 -12.56
C ILE A 7 9.03 -6.09 -11.38
N LEU A 8 8.61 -5.67 -10.18
CA LEU A 8 8.64 -6.51 -9.00
C LEU A 8 7.75 -7.75 -9.17
N SER A 9 6.54 -7.59 -9.71
CA SER A 9 5.62 -8.70 -9.95
C SER A 9 6.14 -9.69 -10.98
N ASN A 10 6.84 -9.22 -12.03
CA ASN A 10 7.33 -10.06 -13.11
C ASN A 10 8.69 -10.71 -12.80
N PHE A 11 9.61 -9.99 -12.13
CA PHE A 11 10.96 -10.47 -11.88
C PHE A 11 11.17 -11.11 -10.51
N CYS A 12 10.39 -10.72 -9.50
CA CYS A 12 10.51 -11.23 -8.13
C CYS A 12 9.36 -12.20 -7.79
N GLN A 13 9.15 -13.23 -8.62
CA GLN A 13 8.24 -14.32 -8.26
C GLN A 13 8.94 -15.25 -7.25
N LEU A 14 8.83 -14.93 -5.97
CA LEU A 14 9.41 -15.71 -4.87
C LEU A 14 8.62 -17.01 -4.56
N GLY A 15 7.83 -17.49 -5.53
CA GLY A 15 7.03 -18.71 -5.43
C GLY A 15 5.57 -18.49 -5.02
N PRO A 16 4.78 -19.55 -4.89
CA PRO A 16 3.33 -19.47 -4.68
C PRO A 16 2.93 -18.93 -3.30
N TYR A 17 3.89 -18.81 -2.38
CA TYR A 17 3.65 -18.42 -0.98
C TYR A 17 3.88 -16.93 -0.73
N VAL A 18 4.58 -16.21 -1.61
CA VAL A 18 4.98 -14.82 -1.36
C VAL A 18 4.43 -13.92 -2.45
N MET A 19 3.61 -12.98 -2.06
CA MET A 19 3.13 -11.90 -2.90
C MET A 19 3.80 -10.60 -2.50
N LEU A 20 4.54 -9.98 -3.41
CA LEU A 20 5.19 -8.69 -3.17
C LEU A 20 4.35 -7.56 -3.76
N SER A 21 3.91 -6.62 -2.92
CA SER A 21 3.14 -5.47 -3.36
C SER A 21 3.56 -4.18 -2.66
N ILE A 22 3.85 -3.16 -3.45
CA ILE A 22 4.13 -1.78 -2.99
C ILE A 22 2.87 -0.90 -3.12
N LEU A 23 1.81 -1.41 -3.76
CA LEU A 23 0.61 -0.64 -4.08
C LEU A 23 -0.05 0.03 -2.86
N PRO A 24 -0.24 -0.65 -1.71
CA PRO A 24 -0.83 -0.01 -0.53
C PRO A 24 0.00 1.17 -0.01
N ALA A 25 1.33 1.05 -0.05
CA ALA A 25 2.21 2.15 0.34
C ALA A 25 2.07 3.35 -0.60
N MET A 26 1.96 3.11 -1.91
CA MET A 26 1.72 4.17 -2.90
C MET A 26 0.42 4.93 -2.61
N ILE A 27 -0.67 4.22 -2.34
CA ILE A 27 -1.95 4.84 -2.00
C ILE A 27 -1.87 5.61 -0.68
N LEU A 28 -1.17 5.08 0.31
CA LEU A 28 -1.00 5.73 1.60
C LEU A 28 -0.21 7.05 1.48
N CYS A 29 0.84 7.08 0.64
CA CYS A 29 1.69 8.25 0.39
C CYS A 29 1.05 9.35 -0.46
N MET A 30 -0.13 9.15 -1.04
CA MET A 30 -0.81 10.21 -1.79
C MET A 30 -1.02 11.47 -0.93
N PRO A 31 -0.99 12.68 -1.52
CA PRO A 31 -1.27 13.91 -0.79
C PRO A 31 -2.64 13.88 -0.10
N MET A 32 -2.75 14.47 1.09
CA MET A 32 -4.01 14.53 1.85
C MET A 32 -5.06 15.40 1.19
N SER A 33 -4.64 16.36 0.35
CA SER A 33 -5.52 17.20 -0.47
C SER A 33 -6.32 16.40 -1.50
N THR A 34 -5.90 15.15 -1.79
CA THR A 34 -6.62 14.29 -2.72
C THR A 34 -7.92 13.78 -2.06
N GLY A 35 -9.05 14.12 -2.65
CA GLY A 35 -10.36 13.63 -2.21
C GLY A 35 -10.44 12.10 -2.23
N THR A 36 -11.25 11.52 -1.34
CA THR A 36 -11.38 10.06 -1.21
C THR A 36 -11.77 9.39 -2.54
N ILE A 37 -12.70 9.98 -3.30
CA ILE A 37 -13.15 9.45 -4.59
C ILE A 37 -12.00 9.40 -5.60
N ARG A 38 -11.20 10.46 -5.69
CA ARG A 38 -10.03 10.50 -6.60
C ARG A 38 -8.99 9.44 -6.20
N CYS A 39 -8.80 9.25 -4.89
CA CYS A 39 -7.89 8.23 -4.37
C CYS A 39 -8.39 6.80 -4.72
N MET A 40 -9.70 6.54 -4.61
CA MET A 40 -10.30 5.27 -5.01
C MET A 40 -10.20 5.00 -6.51
N LEU A 41 -10.43 6.03 -7.35
CA LEU A 41 -10.26 5.92 -8.80
C LEU A 41 -8.80 5.65 -9.18
N ALA A 42 -7.86 6.34 -8.54
CA ALA A 42 -6.44 6.09 -8.75
C ALA A 42 -6.02 4.69 -8.29
N ALA A 43 -6.55 4.21 -7.16
CA ALA A 43 -6.34 2.86 -6.67
C ALA A 43 -6.88 1.80 -7.64
N PHE A 44 -8.09 2.01 -8.13
CA PHE A 44 -8.72 1.13 -9.11
C PHE A 44 -7.92 1.07 -10.41
N ALA A 45 -7.58 2.24 -10.98
CA ALA A 45 -6.80 2.31 -12.21
C ALA A 45 -5.40 1.70 -12.06
N SER A 46 -4.71 1.98 -10.94
CA SER A 46 -3.39 1.42 -10.67
C SER A 46 -3.43 -0.10 -10.46
N GLY A 47 -4.47 -0.59 -9.78
CA GLY A 47 -4.68 -2.03 -9.58
C GLY A 47 -4.92 -2.75 -10.91
N LEU A 48 -5.81 -2.21 -11.76
CA LEU A 48 -6.07 -2.76 -13.09
C LEU A 48 -4.83 -2.76 -13.99
N CYS A 49 -4.05 -1.67 -13.97
CA CYS A 49 -2.80 -1.60 -14.73
C CYS A 49 -1.82 -2.71 -14.32
N VAL A 50 -1.67 -2.95 -13.01
CA VAL A 50 -0.79 -4.00 -12.52
C VAL A 50 -1.35 -5.38 -12.85
N ASP A 51 -2.64 -5.61 -12.71
CA ASP A 51 -3.29 -6.87 -13.07
C ASP A 51 -3.10 -7.20 -14.56
N TRP A 52 -3.24 -6.20 -15.41
CA TRP A 52 -3.05 -6.36 -16.85
C TRP A 52 -1.60 -6.70 -17.24
N LEU A 53 -0.64 -6.07 -16.55
CA LEU A 53 0.80 -6.18 -16.89
C LEU A 53 1.49 -7.35 -16.20
N SER A 54 0.91 -7.95 -15.16
CA SER A 54 1.48 -9.04 -14.37
C SER A 54 0.64 -10.31 -14.46
N GLU A 55 0.35 -10.83 -15.62
CA GLU A 55 -0.25 -12.15 -15.90
C GLU A 55 -1.17 -12.77 -14.81
N GLY A 56 -1.75 -11.91 -13.95
CA GLY A 56 -2.64 -12.30 -12.86
C GLY A 56 -4.11 -12.32 -13.29
N LEU A 57 -4.97 -12.68 -12.35
CA LEU A 57 -6.41 -12.54 -12.53
C LEU A 57 -6.75 -11.04 -12.54
N VAL A 58 -7.27 -10.56 -13.66
CA VAL A 58 -7.62 -9.15 -13.86
C VAL A 58 -8.67 -8.74 -12.82
N GLY A 59 -8.36 -7.68 -12.08
CA GLY A 59 -9.26 -7.10 -11.08
C GLY A 59 -8.95 -7.46 -9.63
N LEU A 60 -8.08 -8.43 -9.33
CA LEU A 60 -7.76 -8.82 -7.96
C LEU A 60 -7.06 -7.69 -7.19
N ASN A 61 -6.01 -7.11 -7.78
CA ASN A 61 -5.31 -5.98 -7.18
C ASN A 61 -6.21 -4.75 -7.08
N ALA A 62 -7.02 -4.49 -8.11
CA ALA A 62 -7.98 -3.38 -8.09
C ALA A 62 -9.01 -3.56 -6.96
N ALA A 63 -9.60 -4.75 -6.82
CA ALA A 63 -10.58 -5.06 -5.78
C ALA A 63 -9.98 -4.96 -4.36
N ALA A 64 -8.72 -5.33 -4.18
CA ALA A 64 -8.04 -5.23 -2.89
C ALA A 64 -7.60 -3.80 -2.55
N LEU A 65 -7.26 -2.97 -3.56
CA LEU A 65 -6.76 -1.61 -3.35
C LEU A 65 -7.86 -0.58 -3.07
N VAL A 66 -9.04 -0.73 -3.67
CA VAL A 66 -10.15 0.21 -3.49
C VAL A 66 -10.58 0.33 -2.02
N PRO A 67 -10.77 -0.76 -1.25
CA PRO A 67 -11.05 -0.67 0.18
C PRO A 67 -9.92 0.00 0.98
N VAL A 68 -8.66 -0.23 0.62
CA VAL A 68 -7.51 0.45 1.25
C VAL A 68 -7.58 1.96 1.01
N ALA A 69 -7.90 2.38 -0.20
CA ALA A 69 -8.07 3.80 -0.54
C ALA A 69 -9.25 4.44 0.20
N LEU A 70 -10.35 3.71 0.39
CA LEU A 70 -11.50 4.13 1.17
C LEU A 70 -11.13 4.30 2.65
N LEU A 71 -10.45 3.32 3.22
CA LEU A 71 -10.04 3.28 4.63
C LEU A 71 -8.80 4.12 4.93
N ARG A 72 -8.16 4.71 3.93
CA ARG A 72 -6.96 5.53 4.09
C ARG A 72 -7.15 6.66 5.10
N LYS A 73 -8.21 7.45 4.98
CA LYS A 73 -8.47 8.57 5.89
C LYS A 73 -8.69 8.12 7.33
N PRO A 74 -9.57 7.13 7.64
CA PRO A 74 -9.71 6.62 8.99
C PRO A 74 -8.42 5.99 9.54
N ILE A 75 -7.65 5.27 8.74
CA ILE A 75 -6.34 4.73 9.16
C ILE A 75 -5.41 5.86 9.59
N ILE A 76 -5.28 6.90 8.77
CA ILE A 76 -4.43 8.06 9.08
C ILE A 76 -4.93 8.78 10.33
N ARG A 77 -6.24 8.96 10.48
CA ARG A 77 -6.86 9.60 11.64
C ARG A 77 -6.55 8.86 12.94
N ILE A 78 -6.60 7.53 12.93
CA ILE A 78 -6.35 6.68 14.10
C ILE A 78 -4.87 6.72 14.52
N PHE A 79 -3.95 6.60 13.58
CA PHE A 79 -2.52 6.46 13.89
C PHE A 79 -1.74 7.78 13.93
N LEU A 80 -2.09 8.74 13.08
CA LEU A 80 -1.38 10.01 12.94
C LEU A 80 -2.11 11.22 13.54
N GLY A 81 -3.43 11.09 13.80
CA GLY A 81 -4.26 12.17 14.34
C GLY A 81 -4.95 13.01 13.26
N GLU A 82 -5.90 13.84 13.69
CA GLU A 82 -6.71 14.70 12.80
C GLU A 82 -5.92 15.87 12.22
N ASP A 83 -4.88 16.32 12.90
CA ASP A 83 -4.09 17.49 12.50
C ASP A 83 -3.45 17.33 11.12
N MET A 84 -3.07 16.11 10.74
CA MET A 84 -2.53 15.80 9.42
C MET A 84 -3.55 15.99 8.30
N ILE A 85 -4.81 15.65 8.57
CA ILE A 85 -5.89 15.73 7.58
C ILE A 85 -6.28 17.20 7.39
N THR A 86 -6.36 17.98 8.49
CA THR A 86 -6.76 19.39 8.48
C THR A 86 -5.71 20.29 7.85
N ARG A 87 -4.44 20.01 8.07
CA ARG A 87 -3.32 20.80 7.52
C ARG A 87 -2.93 20.40 6.09
N GLY A 88 -3.47 19.29 5.56
CA GLY A 88 -3.11 18.80 4.22
C GLY A 88 -1.64 18.43 4.07
N GLU A 89 -0.96 18.14 5.18
CA GLU A 89 0.46 17.87 5.20
C GLU A 89 0.78 16.54 4.50
N SER A 90 1.90 16.50 3.80
CA SER A 90 2.44 15.27 3.22
C SER A 90 3.05 14.38 4.32
N PHE A 91 3.09 13.07 4.09
CA PHE A 91 3.75 12.14 4.99
C PHE A 91 5.23 12.52 5.17
N SER A 92 5.65 12.81 6.42
CA SER A 92 7.05 13.04 6.76
C SER A 92 7.43 12.20 7.98
N PHE A 93 8.47 11.37 7.85
CA PHE A 93 8.96 10.52 8.95
C PHE A 93 9.44 11.32 10.16
N LYS A 94 9.99 12.51 9.92
CA LYS A 94 10.50 13.38 10.99
C LYS A 94 9.40 14.01 11.85
N LYS A 95 8.28 14.42 11.22
CA LYS A 95 7.18 15.12 11.91
C LYS A 95 6.25 14.16 12.65
N ASN A 96 6.01 12.98 12.08
CA ASN A 96 4.92 12.10 12.53
C ASN A 96 5.38 10.89 13.32
N GLY A 97 6.67 10.68 13.46
CA GLY A 97 7.26 9.52 14.13
C GLY A 97 7.17 8.24 13.27
N THR A 98 8.29 7.57 13.12
CA THR A 98 8.41 6.36 12.29
C THR A 98 7.44 5.26 12.73
N ILE A 99 7.18 5.15 14.03
CA ILE A 99 6.29 4.11 14.60
C ILE A 99 4.84 4.29 14.15
N LYS A 100 4.32 5.52 14.16
CA LYS A 100 2.94 5.80 13.75
C LYS A 100 2.72 5.53 12.26
N ILE A 101 3.68 5.93 11.43
CA ILE A 101 3.63 5.67 9.98
C ILE A 101 3.73 4.18 9.68
N SER A 102 4.62 3.45 10.38
CA SER A 102 4.74 2.01 10.20
C SER A 102 3.47 1.27 10.64
N ALA A 103 2.81 1.68 11.71
CA ALA A 103 1.54 1.11 12.14
C ALA A 103 0.41 1.34 11.12
N ALA A 104 0.31 2.56 10.57
CA ALA A 104 -0.63 2.87 9.51
C ALA A 104 -0.35 2.03 8.24
N LEU A 105 0.92 1.83 7.90
CA LEU A 105 1.33 1.01 6.76
C LEU A 105 0.99 -0.46 6.96
N VAL A 106 1.27 -1.02 8.15
CA VAL A 106 0.92 -2.42 8.49
C VAL A 106 -0.58 -2.65 8.38
N SER A 107 -1.40 -1.72 8.91
CA SER A 107 -2.85 -1.84 8.82
C SER A 107 -3.36 -1.79 7.37
N ALA A 108 -2.81 -0.91 6.53
CA ALA A 108 -3.16 -0.84 5.11
C ALA A 108 -2.74 -2.12 4.35
N LEU A 109 -1.53 -2.64 4.63
CA LEU A 109 -1.04 -3.89 4.06
C LEU A 109 -1.87 -5.09 4.51
N ALA A 110 -2.25 -5.17 5.79
CA ALA A 110 -3.07 -6.25 6.32
C ALA A 110 -4.45 -6.30 5.63
N ILE A 111 -5.09 -5.15 5.44
CA ILE A 111 -6.36 -5.05 4.74
C ILE A 111 -6.20 -5.49 3.28
N TYR A 112 -5.18 -4.98 2.58
CA TYR A 112 -4.92 -5.32 1.20
C TYR A 112 -4.67 -6.82 1.00
N ILE A 113 -3.72 -7.38 1.75
CA ILE A 113 -3.34 -8.79 1.64
C ILE A 113 -4.50 -9.69 2.07
N GLY A 114 -5.23 -9.32 3.13
CA GLY A 114 -6.39 -10.06 3.58
C GLY A 114 -7.46 -10.19 2.50
N ILE A 115 -7.82 -9.09 1.86
CA ILE A 115 -8.81 -9.07 0.77
C ILE A 115 -8.27 -9.82 -0.45
N TYR A 116 -7.01 -9.58 -0.82
CA TYR A 116 -6.38 -10.24 -1.96
C TYR A 116 -6.37 -11.76 -1.79
N VAL A 117 -5.87 -12.25 -0.65
CA VAL A 117 -5.79 -13.69 -0.37
C VAL A 117 -7.17 -14.33 -0.26
N PHE A 118 -8.14 -13.60 0.29
CA PHE A 118 -9.53 -14.07 0.35
C PHE A 118 -10.13 -14.24 -1.05
N LEU A 119 -9.92 -13.28 -1.94
CA LEU A 119 -10.41 -13.34 -3.32
C LEU A 119 -9.64 -14.37 -4.16
N ASP A 120 -8.33 -14.44 -4.03
CA ASP A 120 -7.47 -15.42 -4.73
C ASP A 120 -7.79 -16.88 -4.29
N GLY A 121 -8.14 -17.04 -3.01
CA GLY A 121 -8.51 -18.34 -2.44
C GLY A 121 -9.97 -18.73 -2.57
N ALA A 122 -10.84 -17.90 -3.16
CA ALA A 122 -12.30 -18.01 -3.12
C ALA A 122 -12.83 -19.44 -3.35
N GLY A 123 -12.92 -20.21 -2.26
CA GLY A 123 -13.54 -21.55 -2.21
C GLY A 123 -12.67 -22.72 -2.64
N THR A 124 -11.43 -22.53 -3.09
CA THR A 124 -10.61 -23.64 -3.64
C THR A 124 -9.42 -24.05 -2.79
N ARG A 125 -8.97 -23.20 -1.85
CA ARG A 125 -7.76 -23.47 -1.05
C ARG A 125 -8.06 -23.56 0.46
N PRO A 126 -7.35 -24.44 1.21
CA PRO A 126 -7.53 -24.54 2.66
C PRO A 126 -7.12 -23.25 3.36
N LEU A 127 -7.88 -22.83 4.37
CA LEU A 127 -7.67 -21.61 5.15
C LEU A 127 -6.25 -21.51 5.74
N TRP A 128 -5.66 -22.63 6.10
CA TRP A 128 -4.30 -22.68 6.63
C TRP A 128 -3.24 -22.19 5.63
N PHE A 129 -3.37 -22.58 4.39
CA PHE A 129 -2.49 -22.11 3.31
C PHE A 129 -2.62 -20.61 3.09
N SER A 130 -3.85 -20.11 3.11
CA SER A 130 -4.14 -18.67 2.96
C SER A 130 -3.56 -17.84 4.10
N LEU A 131 -3.62 -18.34 5.33
CA LEU A 131 -3.05 -17.69 6.52
C LEU A 131 -1.51 -17.61 6.46
N THR A 132 -0.84 -18.69 6.09
CA THR A 132 0.63 -18.70 5.96
C THR A 132 1.09 -17.80 4.83
N LYS A 133 0.43 -17.84 3.67
CA LYS A 133 0.69 -16.94 2.53
C LYS A 133 0.53 -15.48 2.95
N SER A 134 -0.54 -15.15 3.66
CA SER A 134 -0.83 -13.80 4.15
C SER A 134 0.25 -13.29 5.12
N GLY A 135 0.65 -14.10 6.09
CA GLY A 135 1.65 -13.70 7.08
C GLY A 135 3.03 -13.43 6.49
N VAL A 136 3.51 -14.34 5.64
CA VAL A 136 4.81 -14.19 4.97
C VAL A 136 4.80 -12.99 4.00
N SER A 137 3.73 -12.85 3.20
CA SER A 137 3.57 -11.73 2.29
C SER A 137 3.53 -10.39 3.03
N LEU A 138 2.85 -10.32 4.18
CA LEU A 138 2.78 -9.12 5.00
C LEU A 138 4.16 -8.68 5.49
N ALA A 139 4.96 -9.62 6.00
CA ALA A 139 6.31 -9.33 6.47
C ALA A 139 7.21 -8.80 5.33
N CYS A 140 7.22 -9.48 4.19
CA CYS A 140 8.01 -9.09 3.03
C CYS A 140 7.55 -7.73 2.45
N CYS A 141 6.25 -7.54 2.28
CA CYS A 141 5.68 -6.28 1.78
C CYS A 141 5.93 -5.12 2.73
N PHE A 142 5.91 -5.36 4.04
CA PHE A 142 6.19 -4.34 5.05
C PHE A 142 7.61 -3.80 4.93
N VAL A 143 8.62 -4.70 4.92
CA VAL A 143 10.02 -4.30 4.77
C VAL A 143 10.24 -3.54 3.46
N LEU A 144 9.72 -4.07 2.35
CA LEU A 144 9.83 -3.45 1.04
C LEU A 144 9.17 -2.06 1.01
N SER A 145 7.95 -1.96 1.54
CA SER A 145 7.21 -0.70 1.57
C SER A 145 7.87 0.35 2.45
N LEU A 146 8.50 -0.04 3.57
CA LEU A 146 9.27 0.89 4.40
C LEU A 146 10.48 1.46 3.65
N ILE A 147 11.21 0.62 2.92
CA ILE A 147 12.36 1.05 2.11
C ILE A 147 11.89 2.04 1.04
N VAL A 148 10.83 1.69 0.33
CA VAL A 148 10.26 2.54 -0.73
C VAL A 148 9.73 3.86 -0.18
N MET A 149 9.00 3.84 0.93
CA MET A 149 8.51 5.07 1.58
C MET A 149 9.66 5.97 2.02
N ARG A 150 10.74 5.39 2.57
CA ARG A 150 11.92 6.14 2.99
C ARG A 150 12.62 6.82 1.82
N HIS A 151 12.63 6.19 0.64
CA HIS A 151 13.22 6.79 -0.56
C HIS A 151 12.32 7.84 -1.22
N LEU A 152 11.01 7.72 -1.07
CA LEU A 152 10.04 8.61 -1.72
C LEU A 152 9.70 9.86 -0.91
N MET A 153 9.87 9.79 0.42
CA MET A 153 9.67 10.97 1.25
C MET A 153 10.89 11.87 1.14
N PRO A 154 10.76 13.06 0.52
CA PRO A 154 11.87 13.99 0.42
C PRO A 154 12.34 14.38 1.82
N ASP A 155 13.64 14.31 2.01
CA ASP A 155 14.30 14.88 3.18
C ASP A 155 14.08 16.39 3.11
N ASP A 156 13.30 16.96 4.03
CA ASP A 156 12.93 18.40 4.09
C ASP A 156 14.15 19.33 4.12
N ARG A 157 15.37 18.81 4.19
CA ARG A 157 16.63 19.58 4.13
C ARG A 157 16.83 20.34 2.81
N LYS A 158 16.17 19.93 1.72
CA LYS A 158 16.31 20.61 0.42
C LYS A 158 15.37 21.81 0.25
N GLN A 159 14.34 21.93 1.06
CA GLN A 159 13.41 23.07 0.95
C GLN A 159 13.74 24.24 1.86
N GLU A 160 14.49 24.03 2.95
CA GLU A 160 14.95 25.13 3.82
C GLU A 160 16.13 25.92 3.24
N GLY A 161 16.87 25.37 2.29
CA GLY A 161 17.99 26.05 1.62
C GLY A 161 17.60 26.96 0.45
N LEU A 162 16.29 27.08 0.14
CA LEU A 162 15.76 27.87 -0.99
C LEU A 162 14.81 29.00 -0.55
N ARG A 163 14.81 29.33 0.76
CA ARG A 163 14.10 30.51 1.29
C ARG A 163 15.05 31.53 1.84
#